data_87aa13604f98ab256dc85c4479d0ea74
#
_entry.id   87aa13604f98ab256dc85c4479d0ea74
#
_cell.length_a   1.000
_cell.length_b   1.000
_cell.length_c   1.000
_cell.angle_alpha   90.00
_cell.angle_beta   90.00
_cell.angle_gamma   90.00
#
_symmetry.space_group_name_H-M   'P 1'
#
loop_
_entity.id
_entity.type
_entity.pdbx_description
1 polymer ?
#
loop_
_entity_poly.entity_id
_entity_poly.type
_entity_poly.pdbx_seq_one_letter_code
_entity_poly.pdbx_strand_id
1 'polypeptide(L)'
;MRKTKLFIKIICVLILILSTALLSACSASTSDGAEKYIVLIGEDPEITEKLSDIDLLVIDAEYFSQNDIARLRENGIREIYSYINIGSIESFRSYDTDFEKYTLGAYENWPEEKWIDVSAPEWQACTASRVDALVQKGVDGFFVDNTDVYYNYPQESIYDGILTILDYMNHTGRKIILNGGDCFVKKYLTTEKNVLIDGVNQENVFTAYDFSKDIYTKNDQSTREYYTEYLDLAMSHGC
;
A
#
# COMPACT_ATOMS: atom_id res chain seq x y z
N MET A 1 60.12 29.11 -1.22
CA MET A 1 59.46 28.50 -2.40
C MET A 1 59.31 26.98 -2.38
N ARG A 2 60.22 26.20 -1.79
CA ARG A 2 60.12 24.71 -1.78
C ARG A 2 59.08 24.15 -0.80
N LYS A 3 58.83 24.82 0.34
CA LYS A 3 57.85 24.40 1.35
C LYS A 3 56.39 24.62 0.92
N THR A 4 56.11 25.67 0.17
CA THR A 4 54.74 25.97 -0.30
C THR A 4 54.25 25.01 -1.39
N LYS A 5 55.16 24.49 -2.24
CA LYS A 5 54.81 23.49 -3.27
C LYS A 5 54.51 22.12 -2.68
N LEU A 6 55.11 21.77 -1.53
CA LEU A 6 54.86 20.52 -0.84
C LEU A 6 53.51 20.57 -0.13
N PHE A 7 53.13 21.71 0.47
CA PHE A 7 51.85 21.88 1.15
C PHE A 7 50.67 21.81 0.17
N ILE A 8 50.77 22.39 -1.01
CA ILE A 8 49.73 22.32 -2.05
C ILE A 8 49.57 20.90 -2.59
N LYS A 9 50.64 20.10 -2.73
CA LYS A 9 50.56 18.72 -3.15
C LYS A 9 49.85 17.82 -2.10
N ILE A 10 50.07 18.05 -0.81
CA ILE A 10 49.45 17.30 0.28
C ILE A 10 47.94 17.63 0.35
N ILE A 11 47.56 18.88 0.16
CA ILE A 11 46.16 19.30 0.14
C ILE A 11 45.41 18.71 -1.07
N CYS A 12 46.03 18.70 -2.26
CA CYS A 12 45.41 18.08 -3.44
C CYS A 12 45.26 16.56 -3.30
N VAL A 13 46.17 15.85 -2.65
CA VAL A 13 46.07 14.41 -2.39
C VAL A 13 44.96 14.11 -1.34
N LEU A 14 44.89 14.96 -0.28
CA LEU A 14 43.82 14.84 0.70
C LEU A 14 42.40 15.11 0.13
N ILE A 15 42.25 16.09 -0.77
CA ILE A 15 41.00 16.37 -1.47
C ILE A 15 40.62 15.21 -2.42
N LEU A 16 41.60 14.58 -3.08
CA LEU A 16 41.37 13.43 -3.95
C LEU A 16 40.95 12.20 -3.15
N ILE A 17 41.50 11.97 -1.95
CA ILE A 17 41.13 10.88 -1.07
C ILE A 17 39.74 11.12 -0.45
N LEU A 18 39.37 12.36 -0.12
CA LEU A 18 38.03 12.69 0.37
C LEU A 18 36.96 12.57 -0.74
N SER A 19 37.30 12.89 -2.00
CA SER A 19 36.36 12.74 -3.12
C SER A 19 36.09 11.26 -3.50
N THR A 20 37.06 10.37 -3.29
CA THR A 20 36.85 8.94 -3.49
C THR A 20 36.11 8.26 -2.35
N ALA A 21 36.19 8.81 -1.12
CA ALA A 21 35.40 8.30 0.03
C ALA A 21 33.92 8.72 -0.03
N LEU A 22 33.58 9.80 -0.74
CA LEU A 22 32.18 10.23 -0.93
C LEU A 22 31.47 9.54 -2.12
N LEU A 23 32.23 8.85 -2.99
CA LEU A 23 31.66 8.07 -4.10
C LEU A 23 31.41 6.60 -3.73
N SER A 24 31.80 6.15 -2.53
CA SER A 24 31.54 4.78 -2.04
C SER A 24 30.29 4.65 -1.17
N ALA A 25 29.47 5.70 -1.03
CA ALA A 25 28.26 5.69 -0.21
C ALA A 25 26.97 5.52 -1.03
N CYS A 26 27.07 5.19 -2.32
CA CYS A 26 25.93 4.82 -3.15
C CYS A 26 26.23 3.53 -3.92
N SER A 27 26.68 2.49 -3.22
CA SER A 27 26.36 1.14 -3.67
C SER A 27 24.97 0.84 -3.13
N ALA A 28 23.94 1.16 -3.91
CA ALA A 28 22.71 0.41 -3.83
C ALA A 28 23.15 -1.05 -3.92
N SER A 29 22.97 -1.81 -2.86
CA SER A 29 23.07 -3.26 -2.92
C SER A 29 21.94 -3.69 -3.86
N THR A 30 22.24 -3.85 -5.14
CA THR A 30 21.42 -4.68 -6.00
C THR A 30 21.52 -6.07 -5.42
N SER A 31 20.58 -6.42 -4.54
CA SER A 31 20.32 -7.81 -4.20
C SER A 31 19.94 -8.45 -5.55
N ASP A 32 20.73 -9.39 -6.01
CA ASP A 32 20.52 -10.13 -7.28
C ASP A 32 19.36 -11.15 -7.13
N GLY A 33 18.46 -10.93 -6.17
CA GLY A 33 17.26 -11.70 -5.88
C GLY A 33 15.99 -10.87 -6.12
N ALA A 34 14.99 -11.47 -6.73
CA ALA A 34 13.67 -10.87 -6.82
C ALA A 34 13.14 -10.56 -5.42
N GLU A 35 12.56 -9.38 -5.23
CA GLU A 35 11.93 -9.00 -3.98
C GLU A 35 10.77 -9.95 -3.66
N LYS A 36 10.72 -10.40 -2.40
CA LYS A 36 9.67 -11.28 -1.91
C LYS A 36 8.50 -10.44 -1.39
N TYR A 37 7.48 -10.32 -2.19
CA TYR A 37 6.21 -9.68 -1.85
C TYR A 37 5.14 -10.73 -1.58
N ILE A 38 4.49 -10.67 -0.42
CA ILE A 38 3.47 -11.64 -0.01
C ILE A 38 2.27 -10.90 0.60
N VAL A 39 1.07 -11.30 0.17
CA VAL A 39 -0.21 -10.84 0.73
C VAL A 39 -0.88 -12.02 1.40
N LEU A 40 -1.12 -11.90 2.71
CA LEU A 40 -1.75 -12.91 3.56
C LEU A 40 -2.86 -12.26 4.39
N ILE A 41 -3.99 -11.99 3.76
CA ILE A 41 -5.19 -11.46 4.39
C ILE A 41 -6.04 -12.63 4.87
N GLY A 42 -6.52 -12.59 6.11
CA GLY A 42 -7.33 -13.66 6.70
C GLY A 42 -6.53 -14.70 7.49
N GLU A 43 -5.22 -14.57 7.58
CA GLU A 43 -4.37 -15.41 8.43
C GLU A 43 -4.29 -14.82 9.86
N ASP A 44 -4.17 -15.71 10.85
CA ASP A 44 -4.03 -15.33 12.25
C ASP A 44 -2.55 -15.20 12.69
N PRO A 45 -2.29 -14.68 13.90
CA PRO A 45 -0.91 -14.46 14.39
C PRO A 45 -0.03 -15.71 14.48
N GLU A 46 -0.59 -16.93 14.45
CA GLU A 46 0.20 -18.17 14.47
C GLU A 46 1.06 -18.33 13.21
N ILE A 47 0.67 -17.66 12.10
CA ILE A 47 1.45 -17.66 10.86
C ILE A 47 2.85 -17.04 11.05
N THR A 48 3.03 -16.16 12.06
CA THR A 48 4.30 -15.49 12.33
C THR A 48 5.47 -16.46 12.49
N GLU A 49 5.21 -17.67 13.02
CA GLU A 49 6.22 -18.70 13.23
C GLU A 49 6.71 -19.37 11.93
N LYS A 50 5.96 -19.18 10.84
CA LYS A 50 6.22 -19.83 9.54
C LYS A 50 6.83 -18.88 8.51
N LEU A 51 6.84 -17.58 8.79
CA LEU A 51 7.28 -16.54 7.86
C LEU A 51 8.67 -16.04 8.22
N SER A 52 9.56 -15.98 7.21
CA SER A 52 10.90 -15.39 7.36
C SER A 52 11.43 -14.82 6.05
N ASP A 53 12.33 -13.86 6.16
CA ASP A 53 13.10 -13.30 5.04
C ASP A 53 12.21 -12.81 3.89
N ILE A 54 11.20 -12.00 4.21
CA ILE A 54 10.27 -11.39 3.25
C ILE A 54 10.55 -9.89 3.20
N ASP A 55 10.59 -9.32 1.97
CA ASP A 55 10.86 -7.91 1.79
C ASP A 55 9.63 -7.05 2.10
N LEU A 56 8.45 -7.44 1.61
CA LEU A 56 7.19 -6.79 1.91
C LEU A 56 6.11 -7.83 2.20
N LEU A 57 5.57 -7.78 3.41
CA LEU A 57 4.45 -8.61 3.87
C LEU A 57 3.21 -7.75 4.10
N VAL A 58 2.10 -8.13 3.49
CA VAL A 58 0.77 -7.57 3.78
C VAL A 58 -0.01 -8.57 4.62
N ILE A 59 -0.53 -8.12 5.75
CA ILE A 59 -1.40 -8.88 6.66
C ILE A 59 -2.59 -8.01 7.09
N ASP A 60 -3.63 -8.59 7.63
CA ASP A 60 -4.65 -7.85 8.37
C ASP A 60 -4.20 -7.63 9.82
N ALA A 61 -3.41 -6.58 10.04
CA ALA A 61 -2.82 -6.31 11.33
C ALA A 61 -3.85 -5.88 12.40
N GLU A 62 -5.14 -5.73 12.08
CA GLU A 62 -6.18 -5.57 13.10
C GLU A 62 -6.21 -6.78 14.06
N TYR A 63 -5.93 -7.98 13.54
CA TYR A 63 -5.90 -9.22 14.33
C TYR A 63 -4.56 -9.50 15.01
N PHE A 64 -3.52 -8.74 14.72
CA PHE A 64 -2.17 -8.94 15.26
C PHE A 64 -1.91 -7.98 16.43
N SER A 65 -1.20 -8.45 17.46
CA SER A 65 -0.70 -7.59 18.51
C SER A 65 0.61 -6.89 18.10
N GLN A 66 1.02 -5.88 18.86
CA GLN A 66 2.34 -5.26 18.68
C GLN A 66 3.49 -6.27 18.84
N ASN A 67 3.33 -7.26 19.73
CA ASN A 67 4.34 -8.31 19.90
C ASN A 67 4.42 -9.25 18.68
N ASP A 68 3.30 -9.50 17.99
CA ASP A 68 3.30 -10.31 16.78
C ASP A 68 4.03 -9.57 15.65
N ILE A 69 3.79 -8.28 15.49
CA ILE A 69 4.53 -7.43 14.54
C ILE A 69 6.03 -7.42 14.86
N ALA A 70 6.39 -7.32 16.13
CA ALA A 70 7.81 -7.40 16.56
C ALA A 70 8.44 -8.75 16.19
N ARG A 71 7.74 -9.87 16.43
CA ARG A 71 8.21 -11.22 16.04
C ARG A 71 8.41 -11.37 14.54
N LEU A 72 7.50 -10.84 13.71
CA LEU A 72 7.67 -10.83 12.27
C LEU A 72 8.98 -10.12 11.86
N ARG A 73 9.29 -8.97 12.50
CA ARG A 73 10.55 -8.26 12.25
C ARG A 73 11.78 -9.06 12.66
N GLU A 74 11.71 -9.73 13.82
CA GLU A 74 12.79 -10.61 14.29
C GLU A 74 13.05 -11.78 13.33
N ASN A 75 12.01 -12.25 12.64
CA ASN A 75 12.10 -13.26 11.59
C ASN A 75 12.60 -12.73 10.23
N GLY A 76 12.99 -11.46 10.14
CA GLY A 76 13.57 -10.89 8.92
C GLY A 76 12.55 -10.33 7.94
N ILE A 77 11.32 -10.02 8.38
CA ILE A 77 10.36 -9.29 7.55
C ILE A 77 10.76 -7.82 7.54
N ARG A 78 11.06 -7.25 6.36
CA ARG A 78 11.61 -5.91 6.23
C ARG A 78 10.55 -4.83 6.34
N GLU A 79 9.46 -4.95 5.57
CA GLU A 79 8.32 -4.04 5.61
C GLU A 79 7.03 -4.83 5.87
N ILE A 80 6.19 -4.33 6.77
CA ILE A 80 4.91 -4.94 7.15
C ILE A 80 3.83 -3.90 6.90
N TYR A 81 2.94 -4.19 5.95
CA TYR A 81 1.79 -3.33 5.67
C TYR A 81 0.52 -3.98 6.19
N SER A 82 -0.37 -3.15 6.70
CA SER A 82 -1.68 -3.64 7.08
C SER A 82 -2.70 -3.44 5.98
N TYR A 83 -3.41 -4.52 5.65
CA TYR A 83 -4.69 -4.41 4.98
C TYR A 83 -5.60 -3.47 5.77
N ILE A 84 -6.31 -2.62 5.06
CA ILE A 84 -7.37 -1.77 5.60
C ILE A 84 -8.42 -1.51 4.52
N ASN A 85 -9.63 -2.00 4.74
CA ASN A 85 -10.77 -1.73 3.88
C ASN A 85 -11.35 -0.36 4.22
N ILE A 86 -11.49 0.51 3.22
CA ILE A 86 -12.06 1.84 3.40
C ILE A 86 -13.37 2.05 2.65
N GLY A 87 -13.64 1.29 1.60
CA GLY A 87 -14.77 1.48 0.68
C GLY A 87 -15.95 0.55 0.91
N SER A 88 -15.79 -0.47 1.75
CA SER A 88 -16.89 -1.34 2.17
C SER A 88 -16.86 -1.60 3.67
N ILE A 89 -17.98 -2.07 4.19
CA ILE A 89 -18.11 -2.56 5.56
C ILE A 89 -18.24 -4.07 5.55
N GLU A 90 -17.39 -4.74 6.32
CA GLU A 90 -17.31 -6.19 6.44
C GLU A 90 -18.09 -6.64 7.68
N SER A 91 -19.09 -7.52 7.53
CA SER A 91 -20.02 -7.94 8.60
C SER A 91 -19.37 -8.67 9.78
N PHE A 92 -18.12 -9.14 9.60
CA PHE A 92 -17.35 -9.78 10.67
C PHE A 92 -16.53 -8.78 11.51
N ARG A 93 -16.55 -7.49 11.16
CA ARG A 93 -15.89 -6.44 11.96
C ARG A 93 -16.77 -6.04 13.14
N SER A 94 -16.14 -5.77 14.28
CA SER A 94 -16.86 -5.43 15.52
C SER A 94 -17.66 -4.11 15.45
N TYR A 95 -17.40 -3.28 14.43
CA TYR A 95 -18.05 -1.99 14.22
C TYR A 95 -19.12 -2.02 13.10
N ASP A 96 -19.42 -3.16 12.49
CA ASP A 96 -20.29 -3.25 11.31
C ASP A 96 -21.68 -2.64 11.54
N THR A 97 -22.33 -2.98 12.66
CA THR A 97 -23.69 -2.52 12.99
C THR A 97 -23.77 -1.01 13.21
N ASP A 98 -22.70 -0.36 13.62
CA ASP A 98 -22.67 1.09 13.89
C ASP A 98 -22.76 1.90 12.60
N PHE A 99 -22.33 1.29 11.49
CA PHE A 99 -22.22 1.98 10.20
C PHE A 99 -23.23 1.48 9.14
N GLU A 100 -24.11 0.56 9.48
CA GLU A 100 -25.15 0.03 8.56
C GLU A 100 -25.97 1.15 7.88
N LYS A 101 -26.24 2.26 8.57
CA LYS A 101 -26.99 3.41 8.03
C LYS A 101 -26.25 4.19 6.93
N TYR A 102 -24.95 3.97 6.76
CA TYR A 102 -24.13 4.60 5.74
C TYR A 102 -23.84 3.68 4.55
N THR A 103 -24.44 2.47 4.53
CA THR A 103 -24.23 1.56 3.41
C THR A 103 -24.95 2.07 2.16
N LEU A 104 -24.30 1.89 1.01
CA LEU A 104 -24.79 2.31 -0.30
C LEU A 104 -25.45 1.15 -1.07
N GLY A 105 -25.02 -0.09 -0.81
CA GLY A 105 -25.54 -1.27 -1.46
C GLY A 105 -24.73 -2.52 -1.19
N ALA A 106 -25.22 -3.66 -1.67
CA ALA A 106 -24.52 -4.94 -1.56
C ALA A 106 -23.23 -4.93 -2.39
N TYR A 107 -22.21 -5.64 -1.89
CA TYR A 107 -21.01 -5.90 -2.65
C TYR A 107 -21.18 -7.19 -3.45
N GLU A 108 -21.06 -7.11 -4.76
CA GLU A 108 -21.22 -8.24 -5.65
C GLU A 108 -20.13 -9.30 -5.40
N ASN A 109 -20.53 -10.57 -5.31
CA ASN A 109 -19.67 -11.72 -5.00
C ASN A 109 -19.10 -11.81 -3.56
N TRP A 110 -19.34 -10.82 -2.70
CA TRP A 110 -18.90 -10.81 -1.31
C TRP A 110 -20.11 -10.51 -0.40
N PRO A 111 -20.94 -11.51 -0.09
CA PRO A 111 -22.21 -11.30 0.62
C PRO A 111 -22.04 -10.80 2.06
N GLU A 112 -20.86 -10.94 2.63
CA GLU A 112 -20.44 -10.40 3.92
C GLU A 112 -20.09 -8.92 3.88
N GLU A 113 -20.04 -8.30 2.69
CA GLU A 113 -19.66 -6.90 2.52
C GLU A 113 -20.78 -6.03 1.94
N LYS A 114 -20.75 -4.76 2.27
CA LYS A 114 -21.59 -3.72 1.68
C LYS A 114 -20.75 -2.48 1.38
N TRP A 115 -20.96 -1.90 0.22
CA TRP A 115 -20.36 -0.61 -0.11
C TRP A 115 -20.79 0.45 0.89
N ILE A 116 -19.87 1.33 1.30
CA ILE A 116 -20.11 2.35 2.30
C ILE A 116 -19.88 3.76 1.76
N ASP A 117 -20.63 4.73 2.28
CA ASP A 117 -20.43 6.14 2.00
C ASP A 117 -19.18 6.66 2.70
N VAL A 118 -18.07 6.66 1.96
CA VAL A 118 -16.77 7.14 2.45
C VAL A 118 -16.73 8.66 2.70
N SER A 119 -17.75 9.40 2.27
CA SER A 119 -17.90 10.83 2.56
C SER A 119 -18.52 11.09 3.94
N ALA A 120 -19.06 10.06 4.59
CA ALA A 120 -19.68 10.18 5.91
C ALA A 120 -18.60 10.50 6.97
N PRO A 121 -18.71 11.63 7.70
CA PRO A 121 -17.69 12.03 8.67
C PRO A 121 -17.46 10.99 9.77
N GLU A 122 -18.50 10.25 10.16
CA GLU A 122 -18.39 9.23 11.19
C GLU A 122 -17.60 8.01 10.68
N TRP A 123 -17.74 7.64 9.40
CA TRP A 123 -16.93 6.60 8.79
C TRP A 123 -15.47 7.03 8.66
N GLN A 124 -15.21 8.26 8.24
CA GLN A 124 -13.88 8.84 8.18
C GLN A 124 -13.22 8.85 9.57
N ALA A 125 -13.94 9.23 10.61
CA ALA A 125 -13.43 9.22 11.99
C ALA A 125 -13.14 7.79 12.49
N CYS A 126 -13.99 6.83 12.16
CA CYS A 126 -13.75 5.41 12.45
C CYS A 126 -12.48 4.91 11.75
N THR A 127 -12.35 5.19 10.45
CA THR A 127 -11.18 4.80 9.66
C THR A 127 -9.91 5.45 10.21
N ALA A 128 -9.94 6.74 10.56
CA ALA A 128 -8.82 7.42 11.20
C ALA A 128 -8.39 6.73 12.52
N SER A 129 -9.35 6.33 13.36
CA SER A 129 -9.07 5.59 14.60
C SER A 129 -8.42 4.23 14.33
N ARG A 130 -8.86 3.51 13.29
CA ARG A 130 -8.25 2.24 12.85
C ARG A 130 -6.80 2.46 12.38
N VAL A 131 -6.58 3.49 11.56
CA VAL A 131 -5.25 3.90 11.09
C VAL A 131 -4.31 4.16 12.28
N ASP A 132 -4.74 4.94 13.27
CA ASP A 132 -3.97 5.23 14.47
C ASP A 132 -3.60 3.95 15.24
N ALA A 133 -4.55 3.03 15.39
CA ALA A 133 -4.31 1.76 16.06
C ALA A 133 -3.27 0.91 15.31
N LEU A 134 -3.31 0.88 13.97
CA LEU A 134 -2.32 0.17 13.14
C LEU A 134 -0.93 0.79 13.25
N VAL A 135 -0.84 2.12 13.22
CA VAL A 135 0.43 2.85 13.44
C VAL A 135 1.03 2.52 14.80
N GLN A 136 0.20 2.47 15.87
CA GLN A 136 0.65 2.10 17.20
C GLN A 136 1.17 0.66 17.28
N LYS A 137 0.64 -0.25 16.48
CA LYS A 137 1.16 -1.63 16.37
C LYS A 137 2.52 -1.70 15.68
N GLY A 138 2.92 -0.66 14.94
CA GLY A 138 4.23 -0.55 14.31
C GLY A 138 4.27 -1.03 12.86
N VAL A 139 3.17 -0.98 12.11
CA VAL A 139 3.18 -1.24 10.66
C VAL A 139 3.93 -0.15 9.91
N ASP A 140 4.51 -0.48 8.76
CA ASP A 140 5.27 0.45 7.92
C ASP A 140 4.40 1.14 6.88
N GLY A 141 3.27 0.54 6.53
CA GLY A 141 2.37 1.06 5.53
C GLY A 141 0.97 0.47 5.60
N PHE A 142 0.13 0.94 4.70
CA PHE A 142 -1.25 0.50 4.52
C PHE A 142 -1.42 -0.10 3.13
N PHE A 143 -2.11 -1.23 3.09
CA PHE A 143 -2.62 -1.84 1.88
C PHE A 143 -4.12 -1.58 1.85
N VAL A 144 -4.49 -0.53 1.12
CA VAL A 144 -5.82 0.08 1.17
C VAL A 144 -6.71 -0.57 0.13
N ASP A 145 -7.81 -1.11 0.57
CA ASP A 145 -8.74 -1.84 -0.28
C ASP A 145 -10.06 -1.09 -0.50
N ASN A 146 -10.74 -1.46 -1.59
CA ASN A 146 -12.08 -1.03 -1.95
C ASN A 146 -12.22 0.47 -2.29
N THR A 147 -11.18 1.13 -2.82
CA THR A 147 -11.36 2.41 -3.51
C THR A 147 -12.26 2.28 -4.76
N ASP A 148 -12.58 1.05 -5.17
CA ASP A 148 -13.59 0.69 -6.18
C ASP A 148 -15.01 1.13 -5.82
N VAL A 149 -15.26 1.56 -4.58
CA VAL A 149 -16.50 2.25 -4.22
C VAL A 149 -16.76 3.43 -5.15
N TYR A 150 -15.71 4.10 -5.65
CA TYR A 150 -15.84 5.19 -6.62
C TYR A 150 -16.29 4.70 -8.01
N TYR A 151 -15.90 3.49 -8.41
CA TYR A 151 -16.41 2.90 -9.66
C TYR A 151 -17.91 2.64 -9.59
N ASN A 152 -18.38 2.11 -8.45
CA ASN A 152 -19.78 1.76 -8.24
C ASN A 152 -20.66 3.00 -7.97
N TYR A 153 -20.10 4.01 -7.31
CA TYR A 153 -20.76 5.26 -6.91
C TYR A 153 -19.91 6.47 -7.31
N PRO A 154 -19.91 6.86 -8.60
CA PRO A 154 -18.99 7.87 -9.14
C PRO A 154 -19.41 9.31 -8.83
N GLN A 155 -19.81 9.58 -7.57
CA GLN A 155 -20.10 10.92 -7.10
C GLN A 155 -18.83 11.62 -6.64
N GLU A 156 -18.79 12.95 -6.78
CA GLU A 156 -17.65 13.75 -6.34
C GLU A 156 -17.45 13.65 -4.81
N SER A 157 -18.53 13.54 -4.04
CA SER A 157 -18.45 13.32 -2.58
C SER A 157 -17.72 12.03 -2.20
N ILE A 158 -17.90 10.94 -2.99
CA ILE A 158 -17.18 9.68 -2.77
C ILE A 158 -15.70 9.86 -3.12
N TYR A 159 -15.40 10.53 -4.23
CA TYR A 159 -14.01 10.85 -4.60
C TYR A 159 -13.30 11.66 -3.50
N ASP A 160 -13.90 12.75 -3.07
CA ASP A 160 -13.38 13.63 -2.01
C ASP A 160 -13.28 12.89 -0.66
N GLY A 161 -14.22 11.98 -0.38
CA GLY A 161 -14.19 11.13 0.80
C GLY A 161 -12.98 10.21 0.85
N ILE A 162 -12.67 9.55 -0.28
CA ILE A 162 -11.44 8.74 -0.41
C ILE A 162 -10.21 9.61 -0.22
N LEU A 163 -10.14 10.78 -0.88
CA LEU A 163 -9.01 11.71 -0.71
C LEU A 163 -8.81 12.12 0.73
N THR A 164 -9.89 12.40 1.46
CA THR A 164 -9.83 12.77 2.89
C THR A 164 -9.20 11.65 3.73
N ILE A 165 -9.58 10.40 3.46
CA ILE A 165 -9.02 9.24 4.17
C ILE A 165 -7.53 9.05 3.81
N LEU A 166 -7.18 9.13 2.53
CA LEU A 166 -5.79 8.98 2.08
C LEU A 166 -4.89 10.10 2.62
N ASP A 167 -5.39 11.34 2.67
CA ASP A 167 -4.67 12.46 3.26
C ASP A 167 -4.39 12.24 4.76
N TYR A 168 -5.38 11.72 5.50
CA TYR A 168 -5.16 11.33 6.90
C TYR A 168 -4.08 10.26 7.05
N MET A 169 -4.12 9.21 6.22
CA MET A 169 -3.10 8.16 6.22
C MET A 169 -1.71 8.71 5.91
N ASN A 170 -1.60 9.58 4.89
CA ASN A 170 -0.34 10.20 4.50
C ASN A 170 0.27 11.05 5.62
N HIS A 171 -0.55 11.73 6.43
CA HIS A 171 -0.07 12.50 7.58
C HIS A 171 0.57 11.64 8.68
N THR A 172 0.35 10.33 8.68
CA THR A 172 1.05 9.41 9.59
C THR A 172 2.50 9.16 9.19
N GLY A 173 2.91 9.55 7.98
CA GLY A 173 4.22 9.27 7.39
C GLY A 173 4.44 7.80 7.02
N ARG A 174 3.36 7.01 6.96
CA ARG A 174 3.39 5.62 6.51
C ARG A 174 3.12 5.53 5.03
N LYS A 175 3.66 4.51 4.38
CA LYS A 175 3.44 4.27 2.96
C LYS A 175 2.02 3.79 2.67
N ILE A 176 1.53 4.07 1.47
CA ILE A 176 0.19 3.73 1.04
C ILE A 176 0.25 2.99 -0.30
N ILE A 177 -0.22 1.74 -0.32
CA ILE A 177 -0.47 0.98 -1.55
C ILE A 177 -1.98 0.83 -1.69
N LEU A 178 -2.54 1.17 -2.85
CA LEU A 178 -3.95 0.91 -3.17
C LEU A 178 -4.10 -0.44 -3.86
N ASN A 179 -5.06 -1.24 -3.39
CA ASN A 179 -5.44 -2.50 -4.02
C ASN A 179 -6.59 -2.25 -5.00
N GLY A 180 -6.39 -2.50 -6.27
CA GLY A 180 -7.40 -2.22 -7.31
C GLY A 180 -7.66 -0.71 -7.48
N GLY A 181 -8.95 -0.36 -7.63
CA GLY A 181 -9.41 1.03 -7.67
C GLY A 181 -9.00 1.81 -8.91
N ASP A 182 -8.79 1.15 -10.03
CA ASP A 182 -8.24 1.74 -11.25
C ASP A 182 -9.01 2.98 -11.72
N CYS A 183 -10.33 3.02 -11.57
CA CYS A 183 -11.14 4.19 -11.91
C CYS A 183 -10.84 5.40 -11.02
N PHE A 184 -10.71 5.18 -9.71
CA PHE A 184 -10.31 6.23 -8.78
C PHE A 184 -8.88 6.67 -9.05
N VAL A 185 -7.94 5.73 -9.15
CA VAL A 185 -6.51 6.02 -9.32
C VAL A 185 -6.24 6.75 -10.64
N LYS A 186 -6.86 6.36 -11.74
CA LYS A 186 -6.72 7.07 -13.03
C LYS A 186 -7.17 8.53 -12.93
N LYS A 187 -8.33 8.80 -12.32
CA LYS A 187 -8.77 10.17 -12.08
C LYS A 187 -7.78 10.90 -11.17
N TYR A 188 -7.41 10.28 -10.06
CA TYR A 188 -6.50 10.83 -9.05
C TYR A 188 -5.16 11.26 -9.66
N LEU A 189 -4.46 10.36 -10.36
CA LEU A 189 -3.15 10.65 -10.96
C LEU A 189 -3.21 11.69 -12.08
N THR A 190 -4.37 11.88 -12.71
CA THR A 190 -4.53 12.86 -13.79
C THR A 190 -5.04 14.23 -13.31
N THR A 191 -5.62 14.32 -12.12
CA THR A 191 -6.20 15.56 -11.59
C THR A 191 -5.42 16.16 -10.44
N GLU A 192 -4.86 15.32 -9.55
CA GLU A 192 -4.17 15.78 -8.37
C GLU A 192 -2.70 16.12 -8.65
N LYS A 193 -2.22 17.19 -8.03
CA LYS A 193 -0.83 17.64 -8.20
C LYS A 193 0.13 16.94 -7.24
N ASN A 194 -0.36 16.54 -6.08
CA ASN A 194 0.42 15.88 -5.05
C ASN A 194 -0.04 14.43 -4.96
N VAL A 195 0.85 13.51 -5.27
CA VAL A 195 0.57 12.09 -5.16
C VAL A 195 0.81 11.65 -3.71
N LEU A 196 -0.24 11.13 -3.05
CA LEU A 196 -0.22 10.69 -1.65
C LEU A 196 0.04 9.18 -1.52
N ILE A 197 -0.01 8.44 -2.62
CA ILE A 197 0.17 6.99 -2.65
C ILE A 197 1.57 6.64 -3.12
N ASP A 198 2.11 5.55 -2.60
CA ASP A 198 3.46 5.05 -2.91
C ASP A 198 3.43 3.90 -3.93
N GLY A 199 2.26 3.33 -4.18
CA GLY A 199 2.12 2.24 -5.11
C GLY A 199 0.68 1.80 -5.35
N VAL A 200 0.52 0.94 -6.35
CA VAL A 200 -0.72 0.23 -6.63
C VAL A 200 -0.46 -1.27 -6.72
N ASN A 201 -1.38 -2.06 -6.20
CA ASN A 201 -1.46 -3.48 -6.45
C ASN A 201 -2.65 -3.74 -7.36
N GLN A 202 -2.46 -4.49 -8.44
CA GLN A 202 -3.55 -4.85 -9.33
C GLN A 202 -3.66 -6.35 -9.44
N GLU A 203 -4.74 -6.86 -8.91
CA GLU A 203 -5.12 -8.25 -9.07
C GLU A 203 -5.70 -8.52 -10.46
N ASN A 204 -5.74 -9.80 -10.83
CA ASN A 204 -6.45 -10.23 -12.03
C ASN A 204 -5.97 -9.60 -13.36
N VAL A 205 -4.70 -9.23 -13.49
CA VAL A 205 -4.15 -8.71 -14.76
C VAL A 205 -4.15 -9.78 -15.84
N PHE A 206 -3.62 -10.97 -15.56
CA PHE A 206 -3.46 -12.06 -16.53
C PHE A 206 -4.52 -13.14 -16.40
N THR A 207 -5.10 -13.29 -15.22
CA THR A 207 -6.12 -14.28 -14.90
C THR A 207 -7.28 -13.62 -14.17
N ALA A 208 -8.46 -14.20 -14.26
CA ALA A 208 -9.63 -13.84 -13.48
C ALA A 208 -10.21 -15.08 -12.81
N TYR A 209 -10.88 -14.90 -11.68
CA TYR A 209 -11.62 -15.95 -11.02
C TYR A 209 -13.07 -15.93 -11.47
N ASP A 210 -13.56 -17.03 -12.05
CA ASP A 210 -14.96 -17.21 -12.41
C ASP A 210 -15.72 -17.77 -11.20
N PHE A 211 -16.35 -16.89 -10.42
CA PHE A 211 -17.13 -17.26 -9.23
C PHE A 211 -18.27 -18.22 -9.53
N SER A 212 -18.83 -18.21 -10.74
CA SER A 212 -19.93 -19.11 -11.11
C SER A 212 -19.49 -20.56 -11.34
N LYS A 213 -18.22 -20.75 -11.68
CA LYS A 213 -17.63 -22.07 -12.01
C LYS A 213 -16.57 -22.52 -11.02
N ASP A 214 -16.19 -21.65 -10.06
CA ASP A 214 -15.13 -21.91 -9.07
C ASP A 214 -13.80 -22.26 -9.73
N ILE A 215 -13.38 -21.52 -10.77
CA ILE A 215 -12.14 -21.75 -11.52
C ILE A 215 -11.42 -20.45 -11.88
N TYR A 216 -10.10 -20.55 -12.03
CA TYR A 216 -9.31 -19.50 -12.67
C TYR A 216 -9.38 -19.61 -14.20
N THR A 217 -9.57 -18.48 -14.86
CA THR A 217 -9.57 -18.33 -16.32
C THR A 217 -8.47 -17.36 -16.73
N LYS A 218 -8.06 -17.42 -18.00
CA LYS A 218 -7.16 -16.40 -18.57
C LYS A 218 -7.97 -15.20 -19.03
N ASN A 219 -7.50 -14.02 -18.71
CA ASN A 219 -8.04 -12.80 -19.28
C ASN A 219 -7.77 -12.75 -20.79
N ASP A 220 -8.68 -12.14 -21.53
CA ASP A 220 -8.47 -11.82 -22.92
C ASP A 220 -7.38 -10.73 -23.09
N GLN A 221 -7.02 -10.46 -24.34
CA GLN A 221 -5.96 -9.50 -24.64
C GLN A 221 -6.36 -8.08 -24.23
N SER A 222 -7.60 -7.67 -24.46
CA SER A 222 -8.08 -6.32 -24.18
C SER A 222 -8.07 -6.02 -22.67
N THR A 223 -8.46 -6.98 -21.83
CA THR A 223 -8.41 -6.86 -20.38
C THR A 223 -6.96 -6.73 -19.87
N ARG A 224 -6.05 -7.53 -20.42
CA ARG A 224 -4.63 -7.44 -20.06
C ARG A 224 -4.01 -6.10 -20.47
N GLU A 225 -4.29 -5.63 -21.67
CA GLU A 225 -3.84 -4.33 -22.18
C GLU A 225 -4.35 -3.19 -21.28
N TYR A 226 -5.63 -3.22 -20.92
CA TYR A 226 -6.25 -2.22 -20.04
C TYR A 226 -5.53 -2.11 -18.67
N TYR A 227 -5.27 -3.24 -18.00
CA TYR A 227 -4.56 -3.23 -16.72
C TYR A 227 -3.07 -2.92 -16.86
N THR A 228 -2.43 -3.32 -17.96
CA THR A 228 -1.03 -2.96 -18.22
C THR A 228 -0.89 -1.45 -18.44
N GLU A 229 -1.77 -0.84 -19.22
CA GLU A 229 -1.81 0.62 -19.41
C GLU A 229 -2.07 1.37 -18.08
N TYR A 230 -2.91 0.82 -17.22
CA TYR A 230 -3.15 1.36 -15.89
C TYR A 230 -1.89 1.32 -15.01
N LEU A 231 -1.20 0.18 -14.98
CA LEU A 231 0.05 0.03 -14.23
C LEU A 231 1.16 0.94 -14.79
N ASP A 232 1.26 1.06 -16.12
CA ASP A 232 2.20 1.97 -16.77
C ASP A 232 1.92 3.44 -16.39
N LEU A 233 0.65 3.81 -16.29
CA LEU A 233 0.25 5.14 -15.81
C LEU A 233 0.71 5.35 -14.36
N ALA A 234 0.45 4.41 -13.46
CA ALA A 234 0.87 4.49 -12.06
C ALA A 234 2.40 4.63 -11.94
N MET A 235 3.16 3.77 -12.63
CA MET A 235 4.62 3.83 -12.68
C MET A 235 5.14 5.17 -13.22
N SER A 236 4.48 5.76 -14.21
CA SER A 236 4.87 7.07 -14.78
C SER A 236 4.71 8.23 -13.77
N HIS A 237 3.91 8.04 -12.72
CA HIS A 237 3.70 8.97 -11.60
C HIS A 237 4.51 8.61 -10.35
N GLY A 238 5.33 7.55 -10.42
CA GLY A 238 6.21 7.14 -9.33
C GLY A 238 5.53 6.25 -8.27
N CYS A 239 4.39 5.64 -8.64
CA CYS A 239 3.67 4.69 -7.79
C CYS A 239 4.04 3.24 -8.11
#